data_0defe192ad25cc35f65e1854bda3a3bf
#
_entry.id   0defe192ad25cc35f65e1854bda3a3bf
#
_cell.length_a   1.000
_cell.length_b   1.000
_cell.length_c   1.000
_cell.angle_alpha   90.00
_cell.angle_beta   90.00
_cell.angle_gamma   90.00
#
_symmetry.space_group_name_H-M   'P 1'
#
loop_
_entity.id
_entity.type
_entity.pdbx_description
1 polymer ?
#
loop_
_entity_poly.entity_id
_entity_poly.type
_entity_poly.pdbx_seq_one_letter_code
_entity_poly.pdbx_strand_id
1 'polypeptide(L)'
;MAERPARKTGTARVVRTEQLTPHMVRVVLGGEELAGFAADRFTDHYIKLLFAAEGVTYPEPWDMGHIRAAFPREEWPRNRVYTVRAWDPELLELSVDFVVHGEEGLAGPWAARVQPGERVYFIGPGGSYAPEPTADWHLLAGDESALPAIAVAMERMPRGATVHAFIEVSGPAEEQKVVTPDGVVPVWLHRGERPIGEALLEAVTSFAFPDGTPDVFVHGEAGFVKELRRHLRQERQVPREHLSLSGYWRQGQSDEAWSAVKRDWHAQVETEQEA
;
A
#
# COMPACT_ATOMS: atom_id res chain seq x y z
N MET A 1 19.51 22.05 -2.79
CA MET A 1 18.79 20.78 -2.59
C MET A 1 19.61 19.69 -3.21
N ALA A 2 20.14 18.75 -2.42
CA ALA A 2 20.88 17.63 -2.99
C ALA A 2 19.91 16.75 -3.81
N GLU A 3 20.21 16.52 -5.07
CA GLU A 3 19.48 15.60 -5.92
C GLU A 3 19.51 14.21 -5.28
N ARG A 4 18.33 13.68 -4.92
CA ARG A 4 18.25 12.28 -4.48
C ARG A 4 18.77 11.41 -5.63
N PRO A 5 19.74 10.52 -5.38
CA PRO A 5 20.25 9.65 -6.43
C PRO A 5 19.08 8.89 -7.05
N ALA A 6 19.06 8.81 -8.39
CA ALA A 6 18.04 8.09 -9.13
C ALA A 6 18.00 6.64 -8.60
N ARG A 7 16.84 6.21 -8.10
CA ARG A 7 16.68 4.83 -7.64
C ARG A 7 16.88 3.90 -8.83
N LYS A 8 17.77 2.93 -8.68
CA LYS A 8 18.08 1.94 -9.71
C LYS A 8 16.79 1.14 -10.04
N THR A 9 16.60 0.85 -11.33
CA THR A 9 15.57 -0.09 -11.78
C THR A 9 15.96 -1.49 -11.32
N GLY A 10 15.10 -2.10 -10.53
CA GLY A 10 15.21 -3.50 -10.14
C GLY A 10 14.53 -4.40 -11.16
N THR A 11 14.94 -5.65 -11.18
CA THR A 11 14.29 -6.69 -11.98
C THR A 11 14.08 -7.94 -11.16
N ALA A 12 13.07 -8.72 -11.48
CA ALA A 12 12.77 -10.01 -10.87
C ALA A 12 12.00 -10.87 -11.87
N ARG A 13 11.75 -12.13 -11.52
CA ARG A 13 10.86 -13.02 -12.25
C ARG A 13 9.69 -13.43 -11.38
N VAL A 14 8.56 -13.65 -12.01
CA VAL A 14 7.42 -14.29 -11.33
C VAL A 14 7.81 -15.74 -11.00
N VAL A 15 7.72 -16.10 -9.73
CA VAL A 15 7.97 -17.47 -9.24
C VAL A 15 6.66 -18.25 -9.24
N ARG A 16 5.61 -17.67 -8.68
CA ARG A 16 4.27 -18.26 -8.58
C ARG A 16 3.21 -17.19 -8.33
N THR A 17 1.95 -17.56 -8.52
CA THR A 17 0.79 -16.79 -8.13
C THR A 17 -0.08 -17.60 -7.18
N GLU A 18 -0.79 -16.93 -6.28
CA GLU A 18 -1.69 -17.54 -5.31
C GLU A 18 -3.00 -16.74 -5.25
N GLN A 19 -4.14 -17.40 -5.44
CA GLN A 19 -5.44 -16.77 -5.20
C GLN A 19 -5.67 -16.73 -3.69
N LEU A 20 -5.70 -15.55 -3.08
CA LEU A 20 -5.92 -15.39 -1.63
C LEU A 20 -7.41 -15.33 -1.29
N THR A 21 -8.15 -14.54 -2.04
CA THR A 21 -9.60 -14.35 -1.92
C THR A 21 -10.18 -14.15 -3.32
N PRO A 22 -11.48 -14.09 -3.54
CA PRO A 22 -12.05 -13.87 -4.88
C PRO A 22 -11.46 -12.67 -5.64
N HIS A 23 -11.09 -11.59 -4.91
CA HIS A 23 -10.57 -10.37 -5.52
C HIS A 23 -9.13 -10.01 -5.08
N MET A 24 -8.39 -10.94 -4.49
CA MET A 24 -7.00 -10.69 -4.12
C MET A 24 -6.08 -11.81 -4.63
N VAL A 25 -5.07 -11.43 -5.41
CA VAL A 25 -4.05 -12.33 -5.94
C VAL A 25 -2.68 -11.94 -5.39
N ARG A 26 -1.94 -12.90 -4.85
CA ARG A 26 -0.53 -12.75 -4.52
C ARG A 26 0.33 -13.16 -5.70
N VAL A 27 1.26 -12.29 -6.06
CA VAL A 27 2.35 -12.62 -7.00
C VAL A 27 3.65 -12.66 -6.21
N VAL A 28 4.34 -13.78 -6.29
CA VAL A 28 5.67 -13.95 -5.70
C VAL A 28 6.71 -13.74 -6.79
N LEU A 29 7.55 -12.75 -6.57
CA LEU A 29 8.66 -12.39 -7.44
C LEU A 29 9.96 -12.93 -6.84
N GLY A 30 10.90 -13.38 -7.65
CA GLY A 30 12.15 -13.93 -7.17
C GLY A 30 13.28 -13.75 -8.19
N GLY A 31 14.49 -14.14 -7.77
CA GLY A 31 15.69 -14.16 -8.60
C GLY A 31 16.90 -13.55 -7.92
N GLU A 32 18.07 -13.92 -8.41
CA GLU A 32 19.38 -13.43 -7.89
C GLU A 32 19.50 -11.90 -7.97
N GLU A 33 18.76 -11.27 -8.88
CA GLU A 33 18.70 -9.82 -9.05
C GLU A 33 18.15 -9.10 -7.81
N LEU A 34 17.45 -9.83 -6.91
CA LEU A 34 16.95 -9.33 -5.64
C LEU A 34 17.97 -9.40 -4.49
N ALA A 35 19.18 -9.92 -4.71
CA ALA A 35 20.20 -10.08 -3.64
C ALA A 35 20.57 -8.78 -2.88
N GLY A 36 20.29 -7.62 -3.45
CA GLY A 36 20.48 -6.31 -2.80
C GLY A 36 19.19 -5.63 -2.33
N PHE A 37 18.07 -6.35 -2.39
CA PHE A 37 16.79 -5.81 -1.92
C PHE A 37 16.71 -5.85 -0.40
N ALA A 38 16.18 -4.81 0.23
CA ALA A 38 16.00 -4.73 1.67
C ALA A 38 14.67 -4.06 2.00
N ALA A 39 13.78 -4.77 2.69
CA ALA A 39 12.46 -4.29 3.11
C ALA A 39 12.15 -4.65 4.57
N ASP A 40 13.15 -4.44 5.43
CA ASP A 40 13.10 -4.81 6.85
C ASP A 40 12.77 -3.63 7.79
N ARG A 41 12.98 -2.38 7.33
CA ARG A 41 12.86 -1.19 8.17
C ARG A 41 11.42 -0.75 8.42
N PHE A 42 10.58 -0.75 7.39
CA PHE A 42 9.21 -0.24 7.45
C PHE A 42 8.19 -1.34 7.21
N THR A 43 6.98 -1.16 7.70
CA THR A 43 5.86 -2.11 7.47
C THR A 43 5.04 -1.75 6.24
N ASP A 44 5.14 -0.51 5.79
CA ASP A 44 4.53 0.00 4.56
C ASP A 44 5.51 0.04 3.39
N HIS A 45 6.57 -0.80 3.40
CA HIS A 45 7.46 -0.88 2.25
C HIS A 45 6.66 -1.13 0.97
N TYR A 46 7.01 -0.40 -0.09
CA TYR A 46 6.38 -0.54 -1.40
C TYR A 46 7.40 -0.58 -2.53
N ILE A 47 7.01 -1.18 -3.61
CA ILE A 47 7.67 -1.08 -4.91
C ILE A 47 6.76 -0.40 -5.92
N LYS A 48 7.36 0.19 -6.96
CA LYS A 48 6.67 0.70 -8.14
C LYS A 48 6.92 -0.25 -9.29
N LEU A 49 5.97 -1.14 -9.54
CA LEU A 49 6.01 -2.00 -10.72
C LEU A 49 5.91 -1.18 -11.99
N LEU A 50 6.69 -1.55 -13.00
CA LEU A 50 6.78 -0.85 -14.28
C LEU A 50 6.13 -1.69 -15.37
N PHE A 51 5.20 -1.10 -16.09
CA PHE A 51 4.49 -1.68 -17.21
C PHE A 51 4.83 -0.91 -18.49
N ALA A 52 5.13 -1.61 -19.57
CA ALA A 52 5.38 -0.96 -20.85
C ALA A 52 4.20 -0.06 -21.27
N ALA A 53 4.50 1.08 -21.87
CA ALA A 53 3.49 1.84 -22.59
C ALA A 53 3.01 1.04 -23.81
N GLU A 54 1.76 1.21 -24.17
CA GLU A 54 1.15 0.48 -25.29
C GLU A 54 1.92 0.70 -26.60
N GLY A 55 2.30 -0.39 -27.25
CA GLY A 55 3.06 -0.34 -28.51
C GLY A 55 4.52 0.06 -28.39
N VAL A 56 5.04 0.28 -27.17
CA VAL A 56 6.45 0.70 -26.95
C VAL A 56 7.29 -0.47 -26.48
N THR A 57 8.45 -0.63 -27.10
CA THR A 57 9.48 -1.60 -26.68
C THR A 57 10.72 -0.85 -26.21
N TYR A 58 11.23 -1.20 -25.04
CA TYR A 58 12.42 -0.58 -24.47
C TYR A 58 13.63 -1.51 -24.59
N PRO A 59 14.87 -0.95 -24.67
CA PRO A 59 16.08 -1.74 -24.57
C PRO A 59 16.14 -2.50 -23.24
N GLU A 60 16.54 -3.76 -23.30
CA GLU A 60 16.72 -4.59 -22.12
C GLU A 60 18.18 -4.67 -21.64
N PRO A 61 18.43 -4.75 -20.33
CA PRO A 61 17.45 -4.57 -19.24
C PRO A 61 16.96 -3.12 -19.14
N TRP A 62 15.72 -2.91 -18.66
CA TRP A 62 15.17 -1.56 -18.55
C TRP A 62 15.99 -0.70 -17.57
N ASP A 63 16.40 0.44 -18.04
CA ASP A 63 17.00 1.50 -17.24
C ASP A 63 16.16 2.77 -17.35
N MET A 64 15.53 3.17 -16.25
CA MET A 64 14.64 4.33 -16.26
C MET A 64 15.36 5.65 -16.53
N GLY A 65 16.66 5.75 -16.25
CA GLY A 65 17.46 6.91 -16.61
C GLY A 65 17.61 7.00 -18.13
N HIS A 66 17.99 5.89 -18.76
CA HIS A 66 18.10 5.80 -20.21
C HIS A 66 16.76 6.00 -20.92
N ILE A 67 15.70 5.33 -20.44
CA ILE A 67 14.36 5.43 -21.04
C ILE A 67 13.85 6.88 -20.99
N ARG A 68 14.01 7.58 -19.88
CA ARG A 68 13.60 8.99 -19.76
C ARG A 68 14.39 9.93 -20.65
N ALA A 69 15.65 9.61 -20.97
CA ALA A 69 16.47 10.42 -21.86
C ALA A 69 16.16 10.16 -23.36
N ALA A 70 15.78 8.92 -23.70
CA ALA A 70 15.63 8.48 -25.09
C ALA A 70 14.18 8.50 -25.61
N PHE A 71 13.18 8.48 -24.73
CA PHE A 71 11.76 8.40 -25.08
C PHE A 71 10.99 9.64 -24.59
N PRO A 72 9.97 10.11 -25.32
CA PRO A 72 9.09 11.16 -24.86
C PRO A 72 8.27 10.68 -23.64
N ARG A 73 7.77 11.62 -22.84
CA ARG A 73 7.16 11.32 -21.55
C ARG A 73 5.93 10.41 -21.63
N GLU A 74 5.15 10.54 -22.68
CA GLU A 74 3.96 9.75 -22.97
C GLU A 74 4.26 8.27 -23.27
N GLU A 75 5.49 7.99 -23.68
CA GLU A 75 6.00 6.65 -23.95
C GLU A 75 6.76 6.04 -22.75
N TRP A 76 6.83 6.71 -21.60
CA TRP A 76 7.50 6.12 -20.46
C TRP A 76 6.68 4.97 -19.85
N PRO A 77 7.34 3.96 -19.26
CA PRO A 77 6.64 2.92 -18.53
C PRO A 77 5.70 3.50 -17.49
N ARG A 78 4.48 2.97 -17.47
CA ARG A 78 3.50 3.29 -16.44
C ARG A 78 3.89 2.57 -15.17
N ASN A 79 3.79 3.23 -14.03
CA ASN A 79 4.09 2.60 -12.75
C ASN A 79 2.84 2.38 -11.93
N ARG A 80 2.84 1.30 -11.12
CA ARG A 80 1.81 0.99 -10.11
C ARG A 80 2.48 0.70 -8.79
N VAL A 81 1.99 1.32 -7.74
CA VAL A 81 2.55 1.23 -6.39
C VAL A 81 1.87 0.10 -5.64
N TYR A 82 2.66 -0.84 -5.14
CA TYR A 82 2.18 -1.95 -4.35
C TYR A 82 3.03 -2.18 -3.12
N THR A 83 2.38 -2.54 -2.03
CA THR A 83 3.05 -2.89 -0.78
C THR A 83 3.88 -4.17 -0.93
N VAL A 84 5.06 -4.18 -0.32
CA VAL A 84 5.84 -5.39 -0.08
C VAL A 84 5.16 -6.15 1.05
N ARG A 85 4.40 -7.19 0.71
CA ARG A 85 3.67 -8.01 1.70
C ARG A 85 4.61 -8.91 2.50
N ALA A 86 5.63 -9.45 1.85
CA ALA A 86 6.68 -10.22 2.49
C ALA A 86 7.98 -10.13 1.69
N TRP A 87 9.10 -10.22 2.39
CA TRP A 87 10.43 -10.34 1.82
C TRP A 87 11.18 -11.47 2.53
N ASP A 88 11.62 -12.45 1.77
CA ASP A 88 12.47 -13.55 2.24
C ASP A 88 13.87 -13.39 1.63
N PRO A 89 14.87 -12.97 2.43
CA PRO A 89 16.23 -12.77 1.94
C PRO A 89 16.99 -14.07 1.69
N GLU A 90 16.54 -15.21 2.24
CA GLU A 90 17.18 -16.51 2.03
C GLU A 90 16.75 -17.12 0.70
N LEU A 91 15.46 -17.02 0.39
CA LEU A 91 14.88 -17.48 -0.87
C LEU A 91 15.00 -16.44 -1.98
N LEU A 92 15.36 -15.19 -1.66
CA LEU A 92 15.29 -14.03 -2.56
C LEU A 92 13.89 -13.90 -3.18
N GLU A 93 12.86 -14.06 -2.35
CA GLU A 93 11.45 -13.97 -2.76
C GLU A 93 10.75 -12.74 -2.16
N LEU A 94 10.05 -12.02 -3.02
CA LEU A 94 9.28 -10.82 -2.71
C LEU A 94 7.80 -11.08 -3.02
N SER A 95 6.93 -11.02 -2.01
CA SER A 95 5.48 -11.17 -2.19
C SER A 95 4.78 -9.82 -2.31
N VAL A 96 3.87 -9.73 -3.27
CA VAL A 96 3.03 -8.54 -3.52
C VAL A 96 1.59 -9.01 -3.71
N ASP A 97 0.65 -8.38 -2.99
CA ASP A 97 -0.77 -8.68 -3.09
C ASP A 97 -1.47 -7.63 -3.97
N PHE A 98 -2.27 -8.11 -4.92
CA PHE A 98 -2.97 -7.30 -5.92
C PHE A 98 -4.47 -7.40 -5.72
N VAL A 99 -5.13 -6.25 -5.60
CA VAL A 99 -6.59 -6.19 -5.71
C VAL A 99 -6.96 -6.30 -7.18
N VAL A 100 -7.88 -7.22 -7.50
CA VAL A 100 -8.32 -7.52 -8.86
C VAL A 100 -9.81 -7.20 -9.00
N HIS A 101 -10.14 -6.23 -9.83
CA HIS A 101 -11.51 -5.81 -10.14
C HIS A 101 -11.80 -6.01 -11.63
N GLY A 102 -12.08 -7.24 -12.02
CA GLY A 102 -12.34 -7.55 -13.43
C GLY A 102 -11.18 -7.18 -14.37
N GLU A 103 -11.51 -6.61 -15.53
CA GLU A 103 -10.53 -6.22 -16.56
C GLU A 103 -10.12 -4.74 -16.49
N GLU A 104 -10.57 -4.00 -15.48
CA GLU A 104 -10.25 -2.58 -15.35
C GLU A 104 -8.85 -2.36 -14.77
N GLY A 105 -8.20 -1.29 -15.22
CA GLY A 105 -6.87 -0.94 -14.75
C GLY A 105 -5.75 -1.67 -15.50
N LEU A 106 -4.57 -1.74 -14.89
CA LEU A 106 -3.37 -2.30 -15.52
C LEU A 106 -2.79 -3.47 -14.73
N ALA A 107 -2.54 -3.27 -13.45
CA ALA A 107 -1.83 -4.24 -12.63
C ALA A 107 -2.71 -5.38 -12.12
N GLY A 108 -3.99 -5.14 -11.81
CA GLY A 108 -4.94 -6.19 -11.41
C GLY A 108 -5.13 -7.24 -12.52
N PRO A 109 -5.55 -6.83 -13.74
CA PRO A 109 -5.64 -7.76 -14.88
C PRO A 109 -4.32 -8.46 -15.23
N TRP A 110 -3.18 -7.80 -15.06
CA TRP A 110 -1.86 -8.44 -15.21
C TRP A 110 -1.66 -9.52 -14.15
N ALA A 111 -1.85 -9.22 -12.87
CA ALA A 111 -1.66 -10.16 -11.76
C ALA A 111 -2.55 -11.40 -11.88
N ALA A 112 -3.76 -11.25 -12.42
CA ALA A 112 -4.69 -12.36 -12.67
C ALA A 112 -4.23 -13.31 -13.78
N ARG A 113 -3.30 -12.89 -14.66
CA ARG A 113 -2.91 -13.66 -15.87
C ARG A 113 -1.42 -14.00 -15.94
N VAL A 114 -0.60 -13.30 -15.15
CA VAL A 114 0.85 -13.46 -15.20
C VAL A 114 1.28 -14.89 -14.94
N GLN A 115 2.30 -15.36 -15.66
CA GLN A 115 2.79 -16.72 -15.56
C GLN A 115 4.18 -16.78 -14.91
N PRO A 116 4.50 -17.89 -14.21
CA PRO A 116 5.85 -18.13 -13.73
C PRO A 116 6.90 -17.99 -14.84
N GLY A 117 8.03 -17.36 -14.52
CA GLY A 117 9.12 -17.07 -15.44
C GLY A 117 9.05 -15.70 -16.12
N GLU A 118 7.89 -15.03 -16.14
CA GLU A 118 7.78 -13.69 -16.69
C GLU A 118 8.66 -12.69 -15.94
N ARG A 119 9.31 -11.80 -16.68
CA ARG A 119 10.19 -10.77 -16.12
C ARG A 119 9.37 -9.55 -15.69
N VAL A 120 9.73 -9.00 -14.54
CA VAL A 120 9.11 -7.82 -13.94
C VAL A 120 10.17 -6.77 -13.67
N TYR A 121 9.88 -5.53 -13.97
CA TYR A 121 10.70 -4.37 -13.63
C TYR A 121 10.04 -3.52 -12.56
N PHE A 122 10.84 -2.98 -11.65
CA PHE A 122 10.31 -2.15 -10.57
C PHE A 122 11.32 -1.10 -10.08
N ILE A 123 10.82 -0.14 -9.32
CA ILE A 123 11.63 0.84 -8.59
C ILE A 123 11.28 0.71 -7.11
N GLY A 124 12.27 0.61 -6.25
CA GLY A 124 12.04 0.52 -4.81
C GLY A 124 13.18 -0.19 -4.07
N PRO A 125 12.96 -0.53 -2.78
CA PRO A 125 11.76 -0.21 -2.01
C PRO A 125 11.67 1.25 -1.58
N GLY A 126 10.43 1.71 -1.32
CA GLY A 126 10.11 2.89 -0.54
C GLY A 126 9.38 2.47 0.73
N GLY A 127 9.12 3.39 1.64
CA GLY A 127 8.40 3.17 2.90
C GLY A 127 8.66 4.30 3.87
N SER A 128 7.82 4.43 4.89
CA SER A 128 7.94 5.49 5.90
C SER A 128 7.35 5.13 7.25
N TYR A 129 6.48 4.14 7.35
CA TYR A 129 5.82 3.75 8.58
C TYR A 129 6.42 2.46 9.16
N ALA A 130 6.63 2.49 10.47
CA ALA A 130 6.81 1.31 11.32
C ALA A 130 6.10 1.60 12.64
N PRO A 131 5.46 0.61 13.29
CA PRO A 131 4.80 0.81 14.57
C PRO A 131 5.77 1.44 15.60
N GLU A 132 5.31 2.52 16.26
CA GLU A 132 6.10 3.23 17.28
C GLU A 132 6.12 2.43 18.59
N PRO A 133 7.26 1.89 19.01
CA PRO A 133 7.33 1.01 20.19
C PRO A 133 6.95 1.68 21.52
N THR A 134 6.97 3.00 21.56
CA THR A 134 6.67 3.79 22.78
C THR A 134 5.22 4.26 22.81
N ALA A 135 4.42 3.97 21.80
CA ALA A 135 3.00 4.29 21.80
C ALA A 135 2.25 3.42 22.84
N ASP A 136 1.27 4.02 23.51
CA ASP A 136 0.42 3.30 24.48
C ASP A 136 -0.55 2.34 23.76
N TRP A 137 -0.95 2.71 22.53
CA TRP A 137 -1.83 1.88 21.71
C TRP A 137 -1.71 2.24 20.21
N HIS A 138 -2.13 1.32 19.35
CA HIS A 138 -2.06 1.48 17.89
C HIS A 138 -3.44 1.40 17.26
N LEU A 139 -3.70 2.26 16.27
CA LEU A 139 -4.87 2.22 15.40
C LEU A 139 -4.42 1.94 13.96
N LEU A 140 -4.86 0.83 13.39
CA LEU A 140 -4.62 0.48 12.00
C LEU A 140 -5.98 0.49 11.27
N ALA A 141 -6.14 1.26 10.23
CA ALA A 141 -7.39 1.31 9.49
C ALA A 141 -7.15 1.44 7.98
N GLY A 142 -7.93 0.72 7.18
CA GLY A 142 -7.82 0.79 5.72
C GLY A 142 -8.74 -0.16 4.97
N ASP A 143 -8.74 0.00 3.65
CA ASP A 143 -9.43 -0.86 2.71
C ASP A 143 -8.54 -2.03 2.20
N GLU A 144 -9.03 -2.78 1.21
CA GLU A 144 -8.30 -3.90 0.60
C GLU A 144 -6.92 -3.50 0.08
N SER A 145 -6.74 -2.25 -0.37
CA SER A 145 -5.46 -1.77 -0.89
C SER A 145 -4.42 -1.55 0.21
N ALA A 146 -4.86 -1.24 1.43
CA ALA A 146 -4.01 -1.02 2.59
C ALA A 146 -3.80 -2.30 3.43
N LEU A 147 -4.65 -3.33 3.24
CA LEU A 147 -4.58 -4.59 3.98
C LEU A 147 -3.17 -5.21 4.00
N PRO A 148 -2.39 -5.27 2.90
CA PRO A 148 -1.05 -5.82 2.94
C PRO A 148 -0.11 -5.09 3.92
N ALA A 149 -0.19 -3.75 4.00
CA ALA A 149 0.62 -2.95 4.93
C ALA A 149 0.14 -3.11 6.39
N ILE A 150 -1.18 -3.16 6.60
CA ILE A 150 -1.80 -3.43 7.90
C ILE A 150 -1.37 -4.81 8.41
N ALA A 151 -1.38 -5.82 7.56
CA ALA A 151 -0.95 -7.18 7.91
C ALA A 151 0.52 -7.19 8.35
N VAL A 152 1.42 -6.57 7.60
CA VAL A 152 2.84 -6.47 7.97
C VAL A 152 3.02 -5.68 9.27
N ALA A 153 2.23 -4.61 9.48
CA ALA A 153 2.26 -3.85 10.72
C ALA A 153 1.88 -4.72 11.92
N MET A 154 0.79 -5.48 11.81
CA MET A 154 0.35 -6.40 12.88
C MET A 154 1.38 -7.49 13.18
N GLU A 155 2.01 -8.08 12.15
CA GLU A 155 3.06 -9.10 12.29
C GLU A 155 4.32 -8.57 13.00
N ARG A 156 4.57 -7.25 12.93
CA ARG A 156 5.74 -6.60 13.51
C ARG A 156 5.44 -5.75 14.74
N MET A 157 4.23 -5.83 15.28
CA MET A 157 3.88 -5.11 16.51
C MET A 157 4.76 -5.55 17.68
N PRO A 158 5.16 -4.62 18.55
CA PRO A 158 5.82 -4.99 19.81
C PRO A 158 4.99 -5.98 20.61
N ARG A 159 5.67 -6.89 21.31
CA ARG A 159 4.98 -7.86 22.18
C ARG A 159 4.17 -7.15 23.25
N GLY A 160 2.89 -7.50 23.37
CA GLY A 160 1.97 -6.90 24.33
C GLY A 160 1.39 -5.55 23.91
N ALA A 161 1.63 -5.11 22.66
CA ALA A 161 1.03 -3.89 22.14
C ALA A 161 -0.50 -3.98 22.13
N THR A 162 -1.16 -2.91 22.55
CA THR A 162 -2.61 -2.73 22.39
C THR A 162 -2.88 -2.27 20.96
N VAL A 163 -3.58 -3.08 20.16
CA VAL A 163 -3.83 -2.81 18.75
C VAL A 163 -5.31 -2.87 18.42
N HIS A 164 -5.81 -1.86 17.74
CA HIS A 164 -7.17 -1.81 17.18
C HIS A 164 -7.03 -1.72 15.66
N ALA A 165 -7.46 -2.77 14.96
CA ALA A 165 -7.39 -2.85 13.50
C ALA A 165 -8.78 -2.92 12.89
N PHE A 166 -9.10 -1.98 12.00
CA PHE A 166 -10.35 -1.90 11.24
C PHE A 166 -10.04 -2.06 9.76
N ILE A 167 -10.56 -3.11 9.13
CA ILE A 167 -10.24 -3.45 7.75
C ILE A 167 -11.54 -3.55 6.97
N GLU A 168 -11.75 -2.63 6.03
CA GLU A 168 -12.91 -2.68 5.15
C GLU A 168 -12.60 -3.55 3.93
N VAL A 169 -13.49 -4.50 3.67
CA VAL A 169 -13.47 -5.38 2.49
C VAL A 169 -14.86 -5.44 1.86
N SER A 170 -14.95 -5.88 0.60
CA SER A 170 -16.24 -5.93 -0.10
C SER A 170 -17.25 -6.88 0.55
N GLY A 171 -16.80 -7.96 1.17
CA GLY A 171 -17.66 -8.91 1.86
C GLY A 171 -16.89 -10.01 2.60
N PRO A 172 -17.61 -10.94 3.29
CA PRO A 172 -16.95 -11.96 4.13
C PRO A 172 -15.98 -12.87 3.38
N ALA A 173 -16.17 -13.08 2.07
CA ALA A 173 -15.29 -13.90 1.25
C ALA A 173 -13.90 -13.26 1.02
N GLU A 174 -13.76 -11.96 1.32
CA GLU A 174 -12.50 -11.21 1.18
C GLU A 174 -11.70 -11.14 2.48
N GLU A 175 -12.19 -11.70 3.58
CA GLU A 175 -11.40 -11.80 4.81
C GLU A 175 -10.18 -12.70 4.59
N GLN A 176 -9.05 -12.27 5.12
CA GLN A 176 -7.80 -13.02 5.03
C GLN A 176 -7.35 -13.46 6.42
N LYS A 177 -6.65 -14.58 6.45
CA LYS A 177 -5.96 -14.99 7.67
C LYS A 177 -4.72 -14.12 7.87
N VAL A 178 -4.79 -13.21 8.82
CA VAL A 178 -3.67 -12.33 9.18
C VAL A 178 -3.04 -12.82 10.48
N VAL A 179 -1.72 -12.82 10.55
CA VAL A 179 -1.00 -13.08 11.81
C VAL A 179 -1.09 -11.83 12.66
N THR A 180 -1.58 -11.97 13.88
CA THR A 180 -1.81 -10.87 14.81
C THR A 180 -1.05 -11.09 16.12
N PRO A 181 -0.75 -10.02 16.88
CA PRO A 181 -0.29 -10.16 18.25
C PRO A 181 -1.30 -10.92 19.12
N ASP A 182 -0.83 -11.51 20.22
CA ASP A 182 -1.68 -12.24 21.16
C ASP A 182 -2.84 -11.35 21.65
N GLY A 183 -4.08 -11.85 21.52
CA GLY A 183 -5.29 -11.15 21.95
C GLY A 183 -5.81 -10.07 20.98
N VAL A 184 -5.14 -9.81 19.88
CA VAL A 184 -5.58 -8.87 18.84
C VAL A 184 -6.43 -9.60 17.81
N VAL A 185 -7.65 -9.13 17.61
CA VAL A 185 -8.57 -9.59 16.56
C VAL A 185 -8.93 -8.40 15.69
N PRO A 186 -8.58 -8.39 14.40
CA PRO A 186 -9.00 -7.32 13.50
C PRO A 186 -10.51 -7.31 13.33
N VAL A 187 -11.08 -6.11 13.27
CA VAL A 187 -12.49 -5.91 12.96
C VAL A 187 -12.64 -5.84 11.45
N TRP A 188 -13.23 -6.87 10.87
CA TRP A 188 -13.58 -6.91 9.46
C TRP A 188 -14.90 -6.17 9.23
N LEU A 189 -14.87 -5.17 8.36
CA LEU A 189 -16.01 -4.36 7.98
C LEU A 189 -16.44 -4.73 6.56
N HIS A 190 -17.59 -5.35 6.43
CA HIS A 190 -18.12 -5.77 5.13
C HIS A 190 -18.90 -4.62 4.50
N ARG A 191 -18.33 -4.04 3.45
CA ARG A 191 -18.93 -2.91 2.74
C ARG A 191 -20.26 -3.28 2.08
N GLY A 192 -20.35 -4.44 1.44
CA GLY A 192 -21.51 -4.80 0.61
C GLY A 192 -21.76 -3.78 -0.49
N GLU A 193 -22.99 -3.23 -0.54
CA GLU A 193 -23.40 -2.19 -1.50
C GLU A 193 -23.16 -0.75 -1.00
N ARG A 194 -22.64 -0.56 0.21
CA ARG A 194 -22.36 0.77 0.77
C ARG A 194 -21.20 1.44 0.01
N PRO A 195 -21.12 2.78 0.00
CA PRO A 195 -19.98 3.50 -0.50
C PRO A 195 -18.67 3.07 0.18
N ILE A 196 -17.59 3.06 -0.59
CA ILE A 196 -16.25 2.72 -0.08
C ILE A 196 -15.85 3.68 1.04
N GLY A 197 -15.37 3.11 2.16
CA GLY A 197 -14.93 3.85 3.33
C GLY A 197 -16.04 4.27 4.29
N GLU A 198 -17.32 4.10 3.95
CA GLU A 198 -18.41 4.50 4.83
C GLU A 198 -18.46 3.66 6.12
N ALA A 199 -18.33 2.33 6.00
CA ALA A 199 -18.29 1.45 7.17
C ALA A 199 -17.05 1.70 8.02
N LEU A 200 -15.92 2.01 7.38
CA LEU A 200 -14.66 2.34 8.05
C LEU A 200 -14.75 3.67 8.80
N LEU A 201 -15.33 4.70 8.18
CA LEU A 201 -15.59 6.00 8.82
C LEU A 201 -16.47 5.82 10.07
N GLU A 202 -17.58 5.11 9.94
CA GLU A 202 -18.48 4.84 11.05
C GLU A 202 -17.77 4.11 12.20
N ALA A 203 -17.04 3.04 11.90
CA ALA A 203 -16.32 2.26 12.90
C ALA A 203 -15.26 3.09 13.64
N VAL A 204 -14.42 3.82 12.94
CA VAL A 204 -13.33 4.59 13.55
C VAL A 204 -13.85 5.83 14.29
N THR A 205 -14.88 6.53 13.78
CA THR A 205 -15.41 7.72 14.46
C THR A 205 -16.20 7.37 15.72
N SER A 206 -16.87 6.21 15.75
CA SER A 206 -17.58 5.71 16.93
C SER A 206 -16.67 4.97 17.93
N PHE A 207 -15.44 4.64 17.54
CA PHE A 207 -14.51 3.94 18.41
C PHE A 207 -14.12 4.80 19.62
N ALA A 208 -14.25 4.23 20.82
CA ALA A 208 -13.83 4.87 22.07
C ALA A 208 -12.31 4.77 22.20
N PHE A 209 -11.61 5.88 22.00
CA PHE A 209 -10.15 5.92 22.10
C PHE A 209 -9.70 5.59 23.52
N PRO A 210 -8.73 4.66 23.68
CA PRO A 210 -8.06 4.45 24.95
C PRO A 210 -7.31 5.72 25.42
N ASP A 211 -7.02 5.78 26.71
CA ASP A 211 -6.11 6.79 27.23
C ASP A 211 -4.67 6.56 26.72
N GLY A 212 -3.89 7.62 26.68
CA GLY A 212 -2.48 7.57 26.30
C GLY A 212 -2.23 8.04 24.87
N THR A 213 -1.01 7.84 24.43
CA THR A 213 -0.49 8.30 23.14
C THR A 213 -0.73 7.25 22.04
N PRO A 214 -1.54 7.55 21.02
CA PRO A 214 -1.74 6.65 19.90
C PRO A 214 -0.58 6.68 18.90
N ASP A 215 -0.42 5.58 18.16
CA ASP A 215 0.27 5.53 16.88
C ASP A 215 -0.75 5.08 15.83
N VAL A 216 -0.98 5.88 14.79
CA VAL A 216 -2.10 5.73 13.88
C VAL A 216 -1.65 5.56 12.45
N PHE A 217 -2.13 4.50 11.82
CA PHE A 217 -1.96 4.21 10.40
C PHE A 217 -3.33 4.13 9.72
N VAL A 218 -3.63 5.08 8.81
CA VAL A 218 -4.88 5.08 8.03
C VAL A 218 -4.57 5.30 6.56
N HIS A 219 -4.68 4.24 5.78
CA HIS A 219 -4.36 4.27 4.36
C HIS A 219 -5.48 3.62 3.52
N GLY A 220 -5.56 3.97 2.24
CA GLY A 220 -6.54 3.41 1.29
C GLY A 220 -7.13 4.46 0.36
N GLU A 221 -8.44 4.43 0.12
CA GLU A 221 -9.12 5.41 -0.74
C GLU A 221 -9.03 6.83 -0.14
N ALA A 222 -8.70 7.81 -0.98
CA ALA A 222 -8.36 9.16 -0.55
C ALA A 222 -9.52 9.93 0.13
N GLY A 223 -10.77 9.61 -0.19
CA GLY A 223 -11.94 10.26 0.40
C GLY A 223 -12.07 9.97 1.88
N PHE A 224 -12.14 8.70 2.25
CA PHE A 224 -12.26 8.34 3.66
C PHE A 224 -10.99 8.69 4.45
N VAL A 225 -9.80 8.60 3.84
CA VAL A 225 -8.55 9.03 4.49
C VAL A 225 -8.61 10.51 4.85
N LYS A 226 -9.15 11.37 3.98
CA LYS A 226 -9.35 12.80 4.25
C LYS A 226 -10.29 13.04 5.44
N GLU A 227 -11.42 12.33 5.48
CA GLU A 227 -12.41 12.46 6.55
C GLU A 227 -11.87 11.94 7.89
N LEU A 228 -11.21 10.78 7.90
CA LEU A 228 -10.57 10.25 9.10
C LEU A 228 -9.42 11.15 9.59
N ARG A 229 -8.64 11.75 8.66
CA ARG A 229 -7.64 12.75 9.05
C ARG A 229 -8.29 13.91 9.80
N ARG A 230 -9.40 14.45 9.28
CA ARG A 230 -10.13 15.54 9.95
C ARG A 230 -10.57 15.12 11.36
N HIS A 231 -11.20 13.96 11.48
CA HIS A 231 -11.63 13.41 12.77
C HIS A 231 -10.46 13.27 13.76
N LEU A 232 -9.36 12.64 13.33
CA LEU A 232 -8.18 12.41 14.17
C LEU A 232 -7.50 13.71 14.60
N ARG A 233 -7.34 14.66 13.68
CA ARG A 233 -6.65 15.93 13.93
C ARG A 233 -7.50 16.94 14.71
N GLN A 234 -8.76 17.14 14.30
CA GLN A 234 -9.60 18.23 14.83
C GLN A 234 -10.47 17.78 15.99
N GLU A 235 -11.01 16.56 15.95
CA GLU A 235 -11.93 16.09 16.99
C GLU A 235 -11.20 15.30 18.10
N ARG A 236 -10.23 14.44 17.73
CA ARG A 236 -9.44 13.63 18.66
C ARG A 236 -8.10 14.29 19.06
N GLN A 237 -7.70 15.35 18.38
CA GLN A 237 -6.48 16.13 18.66
C GLN A 237 -5.20 15.30 18.66
N VAL A 238 -5.16 14.23 17.85
CA VAL A 238 -3.95 13.40 17.70
C VAL A 238 -2.85 14.22 17.05
N PRO A 239 -1.64 14.30 17.64
CA PRO A 239 -0.51 15.03 17.06
C PRO A 239 -0.11 14.48 15.70
N ARG A 240 0.40 15.35 14.80
CA ARG A 240 0.75 14.97 13.42
C ARG A 240 1.81 13.87 13.35
N GLU A 241 2.78 13.93 14.25
CA GLU A 241 3.88 12.97 14.35
C GLU A 241 3.44 11.55 14.68
N HIS A 242 2.24 11.38 15.22
CA HIS A 242 1.63 10.08 15.52
C HIS A 242 0.70 9.57 14.42
N LEU A 243 0.68 10.24 13.26
CA LEU A 243 -0.22 9.92 12.15
C LEU A 243 0.54 9.53 10.89
N SER A 244 0.32 8.33 10.41
CA SER A 244 0.64 7.90 9.05
C SER A 244 -0.64 7.83 8.23
N LEU A 245 -0.86 8.80 7.36
CA LEU A 245 -2.09 8.93 6.57
C LEU A 245 -1.76 9.05 5.08
N SER A 246 -2.33 8.17 4.23
CA SER A 246 -2.08 8.24 2.79
C SER A 246 -3.25 7.72 1.96
N GLY A 247 -3.78 8.55 1.07
CA GLY A 247 -4.65 8.08 -0.01
C GLY A 247 -3.84 7.28 -1.02
N TYR A 248 -4.06 5.98 -1.10
CA TYR A 248 -3.38 5.12 -2.07
C TYR A 248 -3.98 5.29 -3.46
N TRP A 249 -5.28 5.37 -3.53
CA TRP A 249 -6.07 5.52 -4.74
C TRP A 249 -7.23 6.50 -4.55
N ARG A 250 -7.91 6.87 -5.64
CA ARG A 250 -9.09 7.74 -5.59
C ARG A 250 -10.19 7.18 -6.47
N GLN A 251 -11.38 7.01 -5.90
CA GLN A 251 -12.55 6.55 -6.65
C GLN A 251 -12.85 7.48 -7.84
N GLY A 252 -13.13 6.87 -9.00
CA GLY A 252 -13.42 7.60 -10.23
C GLY A 252 -12.20 8.23 -10.93
N GLN A 253 -10.97 7.97 -10.45
CA GLN A 253 -9.75 8.43 -11.10
C GLN A 253 -8.85 7.27 -11.51
N SER A 254 -8.20 7.39 -12.66
CA SER A 254 -7.10 6.48 -12.99
C SER A 254 -5.90 6.74 -12.10
N ASP A 255 -5.01 5.76 -11.97
CA ASP A 255 -3.79 5.89 -11.17
C ASP A 255 -2.88 7.03 -11.66
N GLU A 256 -2.82 7.26 -12.99
CA GLU A 256 -2.09 8.39 -13.58
C GLU A 256 -2.69 9.73 -13.16
N ALA A 257 -4.03 9.85 -13.24
CA ALA A 257 -4.73 11.07 -12.84
C ALA A 257 -4.56 11.35 -11.35
N TRP A 258 -4.73 10.33 -10.51
CA TRP A 258 -4.52 10.44 -9.08
C TRP A 258 -3.06 10.80 -8.73
N SER A 259 -2.10 10.10 -9.30
CA SER A 259 -0.67 10.36 -9.06
C SER A 259 -0.24 11.77 -9.47
N ALA A 260 -0.86 12.35 -10.50
CA ALA A 260 -0.57 13.72 -10.94
C ALA A 260 -0.99 14.77 -9.92
N VAL A 261 -2.10 14.55 -9.21
CA VAL A 261 -2.68 15.54 -8.28
C VAL A 261 -2.46 15.20 -6.80
N LYS A 262 -2.03 14.00 -6.48
CA LYS A 262 -1.91 13.48 -5.10
C LYS A 262 -1.11 14.41 -4.19
N ARG A 263 0.02 14.93 -4.66
CA ARG A 263 0.87 15.83 -3.86
C ARG A 263 0.15 17.13 -3.51
N ASP A 264 -0.52 17.73 -4.48
CA ASP A 264 -1.22 19.00 -4.29
C ASP A 264 -2.48 18.79 -3.44
N TRP A 265 -3.16 17.66 -3.61
CA TRP A 265 -4.25 17.23 -2.74
C TRP A 265 -3.80 17.06 -1.28
N HIS A 266 -2.65 16.44 -1.01
CA HIS A 266 -2.11 16.34 0.34
C HIS A 266 -1.84 17.72 0.95
N ALA A 267 -1.19 18.62 0.21
CA ALA A 267 -0.91 19.98 0.66
C ALA A 267 -2.21 20.77 0.95
N GLN A 268 -3.22 20.61 0.09
CA GLN A 268 -4.53 21.25 0.29
C GLN A 268 -5.23 20.70 1.54
N VAL A 269 -5.29 19.39 1.71
CA VAL A 269 -5.91 18.77 2.89
C VAL A 269 -5.20 19.18 4.19
N GLU A 270 -3.87 19.26 4.17
CA GLU A 270 -3.10 19.80 5.30
C GLU A 270 -3.50 21.24 5.62
N THR A 271 -3.54 22.11 4.62
CA THR A 271 -3.92 23.53 4.81
C THR A 271 -5.35 23.67 5.32
N GLU A 272 -6.30 22.91 4.77
CA GLU A 272 -7.72 22.97 5.16
C GLU A 272 -7.96 22.46 6.60
N GLN A 273 -7.13 21.59 7.11
CA GLN A 273 -7.34 20.92 8.40
C GLN A 273 -6.38 21.37 9.50
N GLU A 274 -5.40 22.20 9.21
CA GLU A 274 -4.50 22.82 10.19
C GLU A 274 -4.84 24.30 10.44
N ALA A 275 -5.83 24.86 9.71
CA ALA A 275 -6.39 26.19 9.94
C ALA A 275 -7.48 26.16 11.01
#